data_9a3ab42a322d3a6839bdba195e980267
#
_entry.id   9a3ab42a322d3a6839bdba195e980267
#
_cell.length_a   1.000
_cell.length_b   1.000
_cell.length_c   1.000
_cell.angle_alpha   90.00
_cell.angle_beta   90.00
_cell.angle_gamma   90.00
#
_symmetry.space_group_name_H-M   'P 1'
#
loop_
_entity.id
_entity.type
_entity.pdbx_description
1 polymer ?
#
loop_
_entity_poly.entity_id
_entity_poly.type
_entity_poly.pdbx_seq_one_letter_code
_entity_poly.pdbx_strand_id
1 'polypeptide(L)'
;MLILVQCSTDEGEENLLDSIEEEVLKVDDISTTSETTSDNSSTETQTSFDHQGMLINWVDNIIVPSVSNFEVALSELNEKTSLFRSEPSIESLSSIREFWLNSFLKWQHIEMFDIGLAEEVYYKNRINLYPANVEKIEGNILNQNYDLNQSSNFSSQGFNAIAYMLYGIAENDEDIILKYSSENSSYSKYLTDLVDKMIELTTDVKNGWNDEYRDSFINS
;
A
#
# COMPACT_ATOMS: atom_id res chain seq x y z
N MET A 1 -24.44 26.01 -34.06
CA MET A 1 -25.24 26.35 -32.89
C MET A 1 -24.40 26.05 -31.68
N LEU A 2 -23.74 27.09 -31.14
CA LEU A 2 -22.77 26.98 -30.05
C LEU A 2 -23.58 27.07 -28.75
N ILE A 3 -23.51 26.05 -27.90
CA ILE A 3 -24.08 26.10 -26.54
C ILE A 3 -22.93 26.40 -25.58
N LEU A 4 -22.92 27.64 -25.06
CA LEU A 4 -22.09 28.06 -23.96
C LEU A 4 -22.72 27.55 -22.66
N VAL A 5 -22.04 26.66 -21.95
CA VAL A 5 -22.36 26.30 -20.57
C VAL A 5 -21.64 27.29 -19.65
N GLN A 6 -22.43 28.11 -18.98
CA GLN A 6 -22.00 29.07 -17.96
C GLN A 6 -21.77 28.28 -16.65
N CYS A 7 -20.52 28.26 -16.16
CA CYS A 7 -20.22 27.80 -14.79
C CYS A 7 -20.72 28.85 -13.79
N SER A 8 -21.63 28.45 -12.94
CA SER A 8 -22.10 29.18 -11.77
C SER A 8 -21.06 28.99 -10.66
N THR A 9 -20.44 30.06 -10.20
CA THR A 9 -19.61 30.07 -9.00
C THR A 9 -20.51 30.03 -7.78
N ASP A 10 -20.36 28.99 -6.97
CA ASP A 10 -21.05 28.82 -5.69
C ASP A 10 -20.29 29.59 -4.59
N GLU A 11 -21.01 30.53 -3.93
CA GLU A 11 -20.52 31.40 -2.88
C GLU A 11 -20.53 30.62 -1.52
N GLY A 12 -19.64 29.65 -1.34
CA GLY A 12 -19.64 28.79 -0.14
C GLY A 12 -18.31 28.62 0.58
N GLU A 13 -17.19 29.11 0.03
CA GLU A 13 -15.85 28.81 0.57
C GLU A 13 -15.22 29.90 1.45
N GLU A 14 -15.83 31.06 1.67
CA GLU A 14 -15.22 32.16 2.45
C GLU A 14 -15.39 32.06 3.98
N ASN A 15 -16.13 31.08 4.52
CA ASN A 15 -16.39 31.00 5.97
C ASN A 15 -15.55 30.00 6.75
N LEU A 16 -14.64 29.26 6.11
CA LEU A 16 -13.81 28.26 6.82
C LEU A 16 -12.41 28.76 7.18
N LEU A 17 -11.92 29.80 6.52
CA LEU A 17 -10.58 30.35 6.78
C LEU A 17 -10.57 31.39 7.92
N ASP A 18 -11.65 32.13 8.12
CA ASP A 18 -11.77 33.12 9.22
C ASP A 18 -11.89 32.50 10.62
N SER A 19 -12.27 31.21 10.74
CA SER A 19 -12.38 30.54 12.03
C SER A 19 -11.07 29.93 12.54
N ILE A 20 -10.03 29.87 11.72
CA ILE A 20 -8.73 29.28 12.06
C ILE A 20 -7.72 30.35 12.55
N GLU A 21 -7.88 31.61 12.15
CA GLU A 21 -6.97 32.68 12.59
C GLU A 21 -7.23 33.22 14.02
N GLU A 22 -8.40 32.97 14.61
CA GLU A 22 -8.71 33.46 15.96
C GLU A 22 -8.23 32.56 17.11
N GLU A 23 -7.81 31.34 16.83
CA GLU A 23 -7.33 30.38 17.85
C GLU A 23 -5.80 30.36 18.02
N VAL A 24 -5.04 30.99 17.13
CA VAL A 24 -3.56 31.03 17.15
C VAL A 24 -2.98 32.22 17.93
N LEU A 25 -3.78 33.20 18.34
CA LEU A 25 -3.32 34.46 18.95
C LEU A 25 -3.47 34.52 20.50
N LYS A 26 -3.57 33.40 21.20
CA LYS A 26 -3.66 33.37 22.68
C LYS A 26 -2.52 32.68 23.41
N VAL A 27 -1.32 32.73 22.88
CA VAL A 27 -0.12 32.29 23.59
C VAL A 27 0.95 33.38 23.49
N ASP A 28 0.74 34.49 24.19
CA ASP A 28 1.80 35.42 24.56
C ASP A 28 1.37 36.11 25.85
N ASP A 29 1.95 35.72 26.95
CA ASP A 29 2.48 36.60 28.02
C ASP A 29 2.98 35.73 29.18
N ILE A 30 4.25 35.37 29.17
CA ILE A 30 4.95 35.05 30.40
C ILE A 30 6.09 36.04 30.58
N SER A 31 5.76 37.07 31.35
CA SER A 31 6.64 38.11 31.79
C SER A 31 7.74 37.55 32.68
N THR A 32 8.97 37.91 32.36
CA THR A 32 10.19 37.69 33.15
C THR A 32 10.11 38.47 34.47
N THR A 33 10.11 37.80 35.59
CA THR A 33 10.47 38.41 36.88
C THR A 33 11.48 37.54 37.58
N SER A 34 12.69 38.08 37.70
CA SER A 34 13.78 37.56 38.51
C SER A 34 13.48 37.80 39.97
N GLU A 35 13.39 36.76 40.79
CA GLU A 35 13.71 36.88 42.22
C GLU A 35 14.37 35.61 42.75
N THR A 36 15.54 35.85 43.35
CA THR A 36 16.43 34.91 44.03
C THR A 36 15.81 34.49 45.35
N THR A 37 15.76 33.22 45.69
CA THR A 37 16.34 32.61 46.89
C THR A 37 15.72 31.24 47.21
N SER A 38 16.62 30.35 47.68
CA SER A 38 16.43 29.23 48.58
C SER A 38 16.08 27.85 47.98
N ASP A 39 17.12 27.04 47.96
CA ASP A 39 17.16 25.60 48.29
C ASP A 39 15.81 24.93 48.50
N ASN A 40 15.40 24.19 47.50
CA ASN A 40 14.62 22.97 47.72
C ASN A 40 14.99 21.96 46.61
N SER A 41 15.78 20.96 47.03
CA SER A 41 16.13 19.81 46.20
C SER A 41 14.86 19.00 45.87
N SER A 42 14.11 19.46 44.88
CA SER A 42 13.16 18.63 44.15
C SER A 42 13.95 17.95 43.07
N THR A 43 14.27 16.68 43.27
CA THR A 43 14.70 15.76 42.23
C THR A 43 13.62 15.73 41.18
N GLU A 44 13.74 16.58 40.15
CA GLU A 44 12.97 16.39 38.91
C GLU A 44 13.43 15.05 38.36
N THR A 45 12.62 14.04 38.56
CA THR A 45 12.74 12.79 37.82
C THR A 45 12.48 13.14 36.38
N GLN A 46 13.53 13.47 35.60
CA GLN A 46 13.42 13.46 34.15
C GLN A 46 13.02 12.02 33.80
N THR A 47 11.73 11.84 33.53
CA THR A 47 11.27 10.61 32.91
C THR A 47 11.92 10.58 31.53
N SER A 48 13.01 9.83 31.37
CA SER A 48 13.59 9.58 30.07
C SER A 48 12.53 8.93 29.20
N PHE A 49 12.35 9.45 28.00
CA PHE A 49 11.42 8.86 27.04
C PHE A 49 11.80 7.39 26.81
N ASP A 50 10.83 6.49 26.96
CA ASP A 50 11.01 5.06 26.72
C ASP A 50 11.01 4.77 25.22
N HIS A 51 12.16 5.05 24.58
CA HIS A 51 12.37 4.84 23.17
C HIS A 51 12.21 3.36 22.78
N GLN A 52 12.79 2.47 23.55
CA GLN A 52 12.73 1.03 23.28
C GLN A 52 11.30 0.49 23.39
N GLY A 53 10.55 0.89 24.43
CA GLY A 53 9.14 0.50 24.56
C GLY A 53 8.28 0.98 23.39
N MET A 54 8.56 2.19 22.85
CA MET A 54 7.90 2.69 21.66
C MET A 54 8.22 1.83 20.42
N LEU A 55 9.48 1.48 20.19
CA LEU A 55 9.89 0.64 19.05
C LEU A 55 9.29 -0.77 19.14
N ILE A 56 9.28 -1.37 20.34
CA ILE A 56 8.60 -2.65 20.59
C ILE A 56 7.11 -2.55 20.22
N ASN A 57 6.44 -1.50 20.70
CA ASN A 57 5.02 -1.30 20.38
C ASN A 57 4.77 -1.15 18.86
N TRP A 58 5.64 -0.45 18.15
CA TRP A 58 5.52 -0.32 16.69
C TRP A 58 5.63 -1.67 16.00
N VAL A 59 6.63 -2.47 16.33
CA VAL A 59 6.81 -3.78 15.68
C VAL A 59 5.68 -4.72 16.02
N ASP A 60 5.38 -4.90 17.32
CA ASP A 60 4.52 -5.97 17.79
C ASP A 60 3.02 -5.66 17.61
N ASN A 61 2.63 -4.37 17.63
CA ASN A 61 1.22 -3.98 17.59
C ASN A 61 0.81 -3.26 16.30
N ILE A 62 1.76 -2.80 15.47
CA ILE A 62 1.46 -2.07 14.24
C ILE A 62 2.02 -2.79 13.01
N ILE A 63 3.35 -2.96 12.91
CA ILE A 63 4.01 -3.42 11.68
C ILE A 63 3.68 -4.87 11.40
N VAL A 64 4.07 -5.78 12.29
CA VAL A 64 3.89 -7.24 12.09
C VAL A 64 2.41 -7.63 11.91
N PRO A 65 1.46 -7.11 12.72
CA PRO A 65 0.04 -7.36 12.49
C PRO A 65 -0.46 -6.81 11.15
N SER A 66 0.02 -5.64 10.70
CA SER A 66 -0.39 -5.05 9.42
C SER A 66 0.12 -5.87 8.23
N VAL A 67 1.39 -6.32 8.27
CA VAL A 67 1.95 -7.22 7.24
C VAL A 67 1.19 -8.54 7.21
N SER A 68 0.85 -9.10 8.37
CA SER A 68 0.07 -10.34 8.46
C SER A 68 -1.34 -10.19 7.90
N ASN A 69 -2.01 -9.07 8.16
CA ASN A 69 -3.33 -8.76 7.60
C ASN A 69 -3.27 -8.58 6.07
N PHE A 70 -2.19 -8.01 5.56
CA PHE A 70 -1.99 -7.88 4.12
C PHE A 70 -1.74 -9.26 3.47
N GLU A 71 -0.91 -10.11 4.09
CA GLU A 71 -0.69 -11.49 3.62
C GLU A 71 -2.01 -12.29 3.54
N VAL A 72 -2.88 -12.17 4.54
CA VAL A 72 -4.22 -12.78 4.50
C VAL A 72 -5.04 -12.26 3.33
N ALA A 73 -5.08 -10.93 3.11
CA ALA A 73 -5.82 -10.35 1.99
C ALA A 73 -5.28 -10.78 0.62
N LEU A 74 -3.96 -10.97 0.48
CA LEU A 74 -3.36 -11.53 -0.74
C LEU A 74 -3.71 -13.00 -0.93
N SER A 75 -3.80 -13.78 0.14
CA SER A 75 -4.25 -15.19 0.08
C SER A 75 -5.70 -15.28 -0.41
N GLU A 76 -6.58 -14.42 0.10
CA GLU A 76 -7.97 -14.31 -0.37
C GLU A 76 -8.04 -13.88 -1.84
N LEU A 77 -7.20 -12.91 -2.27
CA LEU A 77 -7.09 -12.52 -3.67
C LEU A 77 -6.64 -13.70 -4.55
N ASN A 78 -5.70 -14.54 -4.08
CA ASN A 78 -5.25 -15.72 -4.80
C ASN A 78 -6.35 -16.77 -4.97
N GLU A 79 -7.19 -16.97 -3.94
CA GLU A 79 -8.38 -17.84 -4.05
C GLU A 79 -9.33 -17.33 -5.15
N LYS A 80 -9.59 -16.01 -5.20
CA LYS A 80 -10.42 -15.42 -6.25
C LYS A 80 -9.77 -15.47 -7.63
N THR A 81 -8.45 -15.31 -7.70
CA THR A 81 -7.67 -15.50 -8.93
C THR A 81 -7.83 -16.92 -9.47
N SER A 82 -7.73 -17.91 -8.59
CA SER A 82 -7.91 -19.32 -8.93
C SER A 82 -9.33 -19.63 -9.42
N LEU A 83 -10.35 -19.04 -8.76
CA LEU A 83 -11.75 -19.18 -9.18
C LEU A 83 -11.98 -18.50 -10.54
N PHE A 84 -11.52 -17.27 -10.74
CA PHE A 84 -11.64 -16.55 -11.99
C PHE A 84 -10.95 -17.27 -13.15
N ARG A 85 -9.78 -17.88 -12.87
CA ARG A 85 -9.08 -18.70 -13.86
C ARG A 85 -9.87 -19.96 -14.26
N SER A 86 -10.53 -20.63 -13.31
CA SER A 86 -11.27 -21.87 -13.57
C SER A 86 -12.63 -21.60 -14.24
N GLU A 87 -13.28 -20.50 -13.88
CA GLU A 87 -14.64 -20.13 -14.32
C GLU A 87 -14.70 -18.64 -14.64
N PRO A 88 -14.09 -18.18 -15.76
CA PRO A 88 -14.15 -16.78 -16.16
C PRO A 88 -15.59 -16.34 -16.44
N SER A 89 -16.14 -15.45 -15.63
CA SER A 89 -17.49 -14.89 -15.74
C SER A 89 -17.53 -13.46 -15.22
N ILE A 90 -18.64 -12.73 -15.47
CA ILE A 90 -18.86 -11.40 -14.91
C ILE A 90 -18.81 -11.43 -13.38
N GLU A 91 -19.39 -12.46 -12.76
CA GLU A 91 -19.45 -12.62 -11.32
C GLU A 91 -18.04 -12.85 -10.72
N SER A 92 -17.25 -13.75 -11.31
CA SER A 92 -15.90 -14.03 -10.84
C SER A 92 -14.95 -12.86 -11.14
N LEU A 93 -15.12 -12.12 -12.25
CA LEU A 93 -14.38 -10.88 -12.53
C LEU A 93 -14.70 -9.78 -11.51
N SER A 94 -15.99 -9.59 -11.19
CA SER A 94 -16.40 -8.64 -10.15
C SER A 94 -15.82 -9.02 -8.78
N SER A 95 -15.86 -10.30 -8.45
CA SER A 95 -15.32 -10.81 -7.19
C SER A 95 -13.79 -10.57 -7.06
N ILE A 96 -13.00 -10.91 -8.08
CA ILE A 96 -11.54 -10.69 -8.02
C ILE A 96 -11.19 -9.19 -7.91
N ARG A 97 -11.95 -8.31 -8.56
CA ARG A 97 -11.78 -6.84 -8.46
C ARG A 97 -12.03 -6.34 -7.04
N GLU A 98 -13.03 -6.87 -6.34
CA GLU A 98 -13.33 -6.54 -4.94
C GLU A 98 -12.17 -6.96 -4.03
N PHE A 99 -11.64 -8.17 -4.18
CA PHE A 99 -10.53 -8.66 -3.37
C PHE A 99 -9.20 -8.00 -3.73
N TRP A 100 -8.99 -7.60 -5.00
CA TRP A 100 -7.88 -6.73 -5.37
C TRP A 100 -7.94 -5.39 -4.63
N LEU A 101 -9.11 -4.73 -4.60
CA LEU A 101 -9.30 -3.47 -3.87
C LEU A 101 -9.09 -3.66 -2.36
N ASN A 102 -9.63 -4.74 -1.76
CA ASN A 102 -9.43 -5.04 -0.35
C ASN A 102 -7.94 -5.20 -0.02
N SER A 103 -7.20 -5.98 -0.81
CA SER A 103 -5.76 -6.16 -0.60
C SER A 103 -4.98 -4.86 -0.82
N PHE A 104 -5.37 -4.02 -1.80
CA PHE A 104 -4.77 -2.69 -2.00
C PHE A 104 -4.99 -1.76 -0.79
N LEU A 105 -6.18 -1.79 -0.17
CA LEU A 105 -6.44 -1.04 1.06
C LEU A 105 -5.60 -1.54 2.24
N LYS A 106 -5.35 -2.84 2.36
CA LYS A 106 -4.43 -3.39 3.38
C LYS A 106 -2.98 -2.98 3.13
N TRP A 107 -2.56 -2.92 1.87
CA TRP A 107 -1.25 -2.40 1.50
C TRP A 107 -0.99 -0.98 2.02
N GLN A 108 -1.98 -0.08 2.01
CA GLN A 108 -1.84 1.29 2.51
C GLN A 108 -1.40 1.36 3.97
N HIS A 109 -1.65 0.32 4.78
CA HIS A 109 -1.24 0.28 6.19
C HIS A 109 0.24 -0.10 6.38
N ILE A 110 0.90 -0.64 5.35
CA ILE A 110 2.29 -1.11 5.43
C ILE A 110 3.24 -0.41 4.47
N GLU A 111 2.74 0.30 3.47
CA GLU A 111 3.56 0.97 2.44
C GLU A 111 4.63 1.90 3.02
N MET A 112 4.35 2.50 4.18
CA MET A 112 5.29 3.41 4.85
C MET A 112 6.46 2.68 5.53
N PHE A 113 6.36 1.39 5.80
CA PHE A 113 7.37 0.60 6.50
C PHE A 113 8.36 -0.07 5.52
N ASP A 114 8.92 0.74 4.61
CA ASP A 114 9.92 0.30 3.62
C ASP A 114 11.31 0.29 4.25
N ILE A 115 11.50 -0.55 5.27
CA ILE A 115 12.71 -0.69 6.08
C ILE A 115 13.09 -2.16 6.26
N GLY A 116 14.36 -2.43 6.58
CA GLY A 116 14.87 -3.78 6.74
C GLY A 116 14.79 -4.58 5.45
N LEU A 117 14.30 -5.82 5.52
CA LEU A 117 14.20 -6.68 4.34
C LEU A 117 13.28 -6.06 3.26
N ALA A 118 12.26 -5.26 3.63
CA ALA A 118 11.39 -4.59 2.65
C ALA A 118 12.19 -3.65 1.72
N GLU A 119 13.12 -2.86 2.28
CA GLU A 119 14.03 -2.01 1.51
C GLU A 119 14.98 -2.84 0.64
N GLU A 120 15.61 -3.89 1.21
CA GLU A 120 16.60 -4.72 0.53
C GLU A 120 16.02 -5.42 -0.71
N VAL A 121 14.76 -5.87 -0.66
CA VAL A 121 14.09 -6.56 -1.78
C VAL A 121 13.32 -5.61 -2.70
N TYR A 122 13.41 -4.28 -2.49
CA TYR A 122 12.63 -3.28 -3.23
C TYR A 122 11.12 -3.53 -3.15
N TYR A 123 10.63 -3.92 -1.98
CA TYR A 123 9.27 -4.39 -1.77
C TYR A 123 8.22 -3.41 -2.27
N LYS A 124 8.31 -2.13 -1.87
CA LYS A 124 7.42 -1.06 -2.31
C LYS A 124 7.34 -0.95 -3.84
N ASN A 125 8.51 -0.98 -4.52
CA ASN A 125 8.59 -0.87 -5.97
C ASN A 125 8.06 -2.12 -6.69
N ARG A 126 8.06 -3.26 -6.04
CA ARG A 126 7.57 -4.52 -6.62
C ARG A 126 6.08 -4.74 -6.37
N ILE A 127 5.54 -4.15 -5.29
CA ILE A 127 4.11 -4.26 -4.95
C ILE A 127 3.28 -3.15 -5.58
N ASN A 128 3.79 -1.89 -5.65
CA ASN A 128 2.97 -0.74 -6.08
C ASN A 128 3.75 0.31 -6.88
N LEU A 129 4.48 -0.10 -7.92
CA LEU A 129 5.14 0.86 -8.81
C LEU A 129 4.14 1.46 -9.82
N TYR A 130 4.03 2.78 -9.84
CA TYR A 130 3.18 3.53 -10.77
C TYR A 130 4.03 4.45 -11.67
N PRO A 131 3.69 4.58 -12.98
CA PRO A 131 2.66 3.82 -13.70
C PRO A 131 3.11 2.40 -14.06
N ALA A 132 2.14 1.49 -14.28
CA ALA A 132 2.43 0.19 -14.88
C ALA A 132 2.91 0.37 -16.34
N ASN A 133 3.88 -0.45 -16.75
CA ASN A 133 4.35 -0.50 -18.12
C ASN A 133 3.52 -1.51 -18.92
N VAL A 134 2.47 -1.02 -19.59
CA VAL A 134 1.53 -1.84 -20.37
C VAL A 134 2.24 -2.60 -21.48
N GLU A 135 3.15 -1.98 -22.22
CA GLU A 135 3.90 -2.63 -23.29
C GLU A 135 4.72 -3.82 -22.76
N LYS A 136 5.32 -3.65 -21.58
CA LYS A 136 6.07 -4.73 -20.91
C LYS A 136 5.17 -5.85 -20.45
N ILE A 137 3.99 -5.53 -19.90
CA ILE A 137 2.98 -6.52 -19.47
C ILE A 137 2.54 -7.36 -20.69
N GLU A 138 2.11 -6.73 -21.76
CA GLU A 138 1.67 -7.41 -22.97
C GLU A 138 2.81 -8.23 -23.61
N GLY A 139 4.03 -7.70 -23.60
CA GLY A 139 5.22 -8.43 -24.06
C GLY A 139 5.49 -9.69 -23.22
N ASN A 140 5.33 -9.62 -21.90
CA ASN A 140 5.50 -10.76 -21.00
C ASN A 140 4.41 -11.83 -21.24
N ILE A 141 3.17 -11.40 -21.43
CA ILE A 141 2.04 -12.30 -21.73
C ILE A 141 2.26 -13.02 -23.07
N LEU A 142 2.66 -12.27 -24.10
CA LEU A 142 2.86 -12.81 -25.45
C LEU A 142 4.03 -13.81 -25.51
N ASN A 143 5.16 -13.43 -24.92
CA ASN A 143 6.38 -14.21 -25.02
C ASN A 143 6.47 -15.33 -23.98
N GLN A 144 5.74 -15.23 -22.88
CA GLN A 144 5.74 -16.17 -21.74
C GLN A 144 7.16 -16.49 -21.19
N ASN A 145 8.10 -15.59 -21.42
CA ASN A 145 9.49 -15.69 -20.99
C ASN A 145 9.87 -14.43 -20.20
N TYR A 146 9.51 -14.41 -18.93
CA TYR A 146 9.77 -13.32 -17.99
C TYR A 146 10.21 -13.87 -16.63
N ASP A 147 11.01 -13.06 -15.94
CA ASP A 147 11.41 -13.30 -14.56
C ASP A 147 11.03 -12.06 -13.73
N LEU A 148 10.03 -12.20 -12.86
CA LEU A 148 9.52 -11.13 -12.00
C LEU A 148 10.52 -10.70 -10.92
N ASN A 149 11.63 -11.43 -10.73
CA ASN A 149 12.71 -11.02 -9.82
C ASN A 149 13.64 -9.98 -10.44
N GLN A 150 13.67 -9.88 -11.76
CA GLN A 150 14.51 -8.91 -12.43
C GLN A 150 13.93 -7.50 -12.30
N SER A 151 14.78 -6.52 -11.98
CA SER A 151 14.38 -5.11 -11.83
C SER A 151 13.73 -4.52 -13.07
N SER A 152 14.07 -5.02 -14.26
CA SER A 152 13.43 -4.63 -15.53
C SER A 152 11.93 -5.00 -15.60
N ASN A 153 11.44 -5.88 -14.72
CA ASN A 153 10.05 -6.28 -14.64
C ASN A 153 9.27 -5.62 -13.46
N PHE A 154 9.90 -4.76 -12.65
CA PHE A 154 9.21 -4.12 -11.52
C PHE A 154 8.00 -3.28 -11.96
N SER A 155 8.07 -2.60 -13.10
CA SER A 155 6.94 -1.83 -13.67
C SER A 155 5.87 -2.68 -14.35
N SER A 156 6.03 -4.00 -14.41
CA SER A 156 5.06 -4.94 -15.00
C SER A 156 4.52 -5.93 -13.97
N GLN A 157 4.66 -5.65 -12.67
CA GLN A 157 4.13 -6.48 -11.59
C GLN A 157 3.42 -5.64 -10.51
N GLY A 158 2.88 -6.29 -9.48
CA GLY A 158 2.21 -5.64 -8.38
C GLY A 158 0.81 -5.13 -8.72
N PHE A 159 0.27 -4.26 -7.85
CA PHE A 159 -1.13 -3.80 -7.92
C PHE A 159 -1.50 -3.14 -9.23
N ASN A 160 -0.61 -2.30 -9.78
CA ASN A 160 -0.92 -1.56 -11.01
C ASN A 160 -0.93 -2.47 -12.25
N ALA A 161 -0.09 -3.50 -12.27
CA ALA A 161 -0.14 -4.51 -13.33
C ALA A 161 -1.41 -5.37 -13.21
N ILE A 162 -1.78 -5.79 -12.00
CA ILE A 162 -3.04 -6.52 -11.77
C ILE A 162 -4.24 -5.65 -12.13
N ALA A 163 -4.25 -4.35 -11.78
CA ALA A 163 -5.31 -3.43 -12.21
C ALA A 163 -5.45 -3.39 -13.74
N TYR A 164 -4.34 -3.29 -14.46
CA TYR A 164 -4.37 -3.37 -15.93
C TYR A 164 -4.97 -4.71 -16.41
N MET A 165 -4.56 -5.82 -15.83
CA MET A 165 -5.07 -7.15 -16.17
C MET A 165 -6.59 -7.31 -15.94
N LEU A 166 -7.14 -6.61 -14.93
CA LEU A 166 -8.55 -6.72 -14.55
C LEU A 166 -9.46 -5.67 -15.20
N TYR A 167 -8.91 -4.55 -15.71
CA TYR A 167 -9.70 -3.42 -16.19
C TYR A 167 -9.26 -2.89 -17.57
N GLY A 168 -8.02 -3.12 -17.98
CA GLY A 168 -7.39 -2.40 -19.08
C GLY A 168 -7.04 -3.23 -20.32
N ILE A 169 -7.16 -4.55 -20.27
CA ILE A 169 -6.74 -5.45 -21.38
C ILE A 169 -7.75 -5.51 -22.52
N ALA A 170 -8.98 -4.98 -22.34
CA ALA A 170 -10.02 -4.87 -23.36
C ALA A 170 -10.99 -3.71 -23.04
N GLU A 171 -11.88 -3.39 -23.98
CA GLU A 171 -12.80 -2.24 -23.88
C GLU A 171 -14.00 -2.49 -22.94
N ASN A 172 -14.36 -3.75 -22.72
CA ASN A 172 -15.51 -4.14 -21.90
C ASN A 172 -15.24 -5.46 -21.16
N ASP A 173 -16.09 -5.78 -20.20
CA ASP A 173 -15.89 -6.93 -19.31
C ASP A 173 -16.03 -8.29 -20.05
N GLU A 174 -16.91 -8.37 -21.04
CA GLU A 174 -17.08 -9.57 -21.86
C GLU A 174 -15.80 -9.90 -22.64
N ASP A 175 -15.17 -8.90 -23.23
CA ASP A 175 -13.91 -9.05 -23.95
C ASP A 175 -12.73 -9.33 -23.00
N ILE A 176 -12.73 -8.78 -21.77
CA ILE A 176 -11.77 -9.16 -20.73
C ILE A 176 -11.92 -10.65 -20.42
N ILE A 177 -13.13 -11.13 -20.14
CA ILE A 177 -13.40 -12.55 -19.85
C ILE A 177 -12.94 -13.46 -20.98
N LEU A 178 -13.14 -13.07 -22.23
CA LEU A 178 -12.68 -13.84 -23.39
C LEU A 178 -11.16 -14.07 -23.41
N LYS A 179 -10.35 -13.11 -22.91
CA LYS A 179 -8.89 -13.26 -22.77
C LYS A 179 -8.50 -14.38 -21.80
N TYR A 180 -9.35 -14.63 -20.79
CA TYR A 180 -9.11 -15.65 -19.77
C TYR A 180 -9.78 -17.00 -20.08
N SER A 181 -10.71 -17.06 -21.04
CA SER A 181 -11.58 -18.23 -21.27
C SER A 181 -10.91 -19.41 -21.97
N SER A 182 -9.66 -19.29 -22.45
CA SER A 182 -8.95 -20.44 -23.01
C SER A 182 -8.29 -21.27 -21.91
N GLU A 183 -8.30 -22.61 -22.04
CA GLU A 183 -7.76 -23.55 -21.05
C GLU A 183 -6.29 -23.27 -20.67
N ASN A 184 -5.51 -22.74 -21.61
CA ASN A 184 -4.10 -22.39 -21.42
C ASN A 184 -3.86 -20.88 -21.66
N SER A 185 -4.76 -20.02 -21.16
CA SER A 185 -4.64 -18.59 -21.32
C SER A 185 -3.35 -18.05 -20.70
N SER A 186 -2.53 -17.40 -21.53
CA SER A 186 -1.33 -16.69 -21.06
C SER A 186 -1.68 -15.53 -20.13
N TYR A 187 -2.87 -14.90 -20.29
CA TYR A 187 -3.40 -13.90 -19.38
C TYR A 187 -3.68 -14.50 -17.99
N SER A 188 -4.34 -15.67 -17.94
CA SER A 188 -4.59 -16.38 -16.67
C SER A 188 -3.29 -16.76 -15.97
N LYS A 189 -2.31 -17.26 -16.72
CA LYS A 189 -0.99 -17.57 -16.17
C LYS A 189 -0.31 -16.34 -15.59
N TYR A 190 -0.25 -15.25 -16.35
CA TYR A 190 0.43 -14.03 -15.93
C TYR A 190 -0.22 -13.42 -14.70
N LEU A 191 -1.56 -13.33 -14.65
CA LEU A 191 -2.28 -12.84 -13.48
C LEU A 191 -1.99 -13.68 -12.23
N THR A 192 -1.96 -15.00 -12.36
CA THR A 192 -1.60 -15.91 -11.25
C THR A 192 -0.17 -15.65 -10.77
N ASP A 193 0.79 -15.57 -11.70
CA ASP A 193 2.20 -15.34 -11.36
C ASP A 193 2.42 -13.98 -10.65
N LEU A 194 1.63 -12.95 -11.01
CA LEU A 194 1.67 -11.64 -10.33
C LEU A 194 1.20 -11.74 -8.87
N VAL A 195 0.08 -12.42 -8.62
CA VAL A 195 -0.46 -12.57 -7.27
C VAL A 195 0.46 -13.45 -6.42
N ASP A 196 0.94 -14.57 -6.97
CA ASP A 196 1.88 -15.47 -6.29
C ASP A 196 3.17 -14.74 -5.91
N LYS A 197 3.69 -13.86 -6.80
CA LYS A 197 4.88 -13.05 -6.51
C LYS A 197 4.64 -12.05 -5.38
N MET A 198 3.47 -11.44 -5.30
CA MET A 198 3.13 -10.55 -4.19
C MET A 198 3.07 -11.30 -2.86
N ILE A 199 2.52 -12.53 -2.85
CA ILE A 199 2.47 -13.38 -1.66
C ILE A 199 3.89 -13.77 -1.23
N GLU A 200 4.72 -14.27 -2.14
CA GLU A 200 6.13 -14.63 -1.89
C GLU A 200 6.87 -13.47 -1.20
N LEU A 201 6.85 -12.28 -1.80
CA LEU A 201 7.52 -11.10 -1.27
C LEU A 201 7.00 -10.68 0.11
N THR A 202 5.68 -10.77 0.31
CA THR A 202 5.06 -10.39 1.59
C THR A 202 5.43 -11.39 2.69
N THR A 203 5.47 -12.69 2.36
CA THR A 203 5.91 -13.73 3.28
C THR A 203 7.37 -13.54 3.67
N ASP A 204 8.25 -13.22 2.71
CA ASP A 204 9.67 -12.95 2.98
C ASP A 204 9.83 -11.74 3.91
N VAL A 205 9.16 -10.62 3.62
CA VAL A 205 9.20 -9.41 4.47
C VAL A 205 8.68 -9.69 5.88
N LYS A 206 7.57 -10.43 6.01
CA LYS A 206 7.03 -10.85 7.31
C LYS A 206 8.01 -11.70 8.10
N ASN A 207 8.66 -12.67 7.44
CA ASN A 207 9.66 -13.51 8.07
C ASN A 207 10.88 -12.69 8.51
N GLY A 208 11.32 -11.73 7.69
CA GLY A 208 12.40 -10.81 8.06
C GLY A 208 12.12 -10.03 9.35
N TRP A 209 10.87 -9.65 9.61
CA TRP A 209 10.46 -9.02 10.87
C TRP A 209 10.45 -9.99 12.07
N ASN A 210 10.20 -11.26 11.86
CA ASN A 210 10.17 -12.28 12.93
C ASN A 210 11.57 -12.81 13.29
N ASP A 211 12.56 -12.58 12.42
CA ASP A 211 13.94 -13.05 12.58
C ASP A 211 14.83 -11.97 13.26
N GLU A 212 16.07 -11.84 12.84
CA GLU A 212 17.07 -10.97 13.48
C GLU A 212 16.75 -9.46 13.36
N TYR A 213 15.97 -9.04 12.35
CA TYR A 213 15.72 -7.62 12.12
C TYR A 213 14.92 -6.96 13.25
N ARG A 214 13.94 -7.66 13.83
CA ARG A 214 13.18 -7.15 14.97
C ARG A 214 14.11 -6.75 16.12
N ASP A 215 15.03 -7.63 16.47
CA ASP A 215 15.96 -7.39 17.60
C ASP A 215 16.92 -6.22 17.28
N SER A 216 17.38 -6.11 16.05
CA SER A 216 18.19 -4.97 15.60
C SER A 216 17.39 -3.65 15.67
N PHE A 217 16.14 -3.65 15.22
CA PHE A 217 15.30 -2.46 15.20
C PHE A 217 14.94 -1.94 16.59
N ILE A 218 14.57 -2.81 17.53
CA ILE A 218 14.19 -2.38 18.89
C ILE A 218 15.38 -1.96 19.76
N ASN A 219 16.60 -2.25 19.35
CA ASN A 219 17.83 -1.87 20.03
C ASN A 219 18.60 -0.74 19.29
N SER A 220 18.02 -0.12 18.26
CA SER A 220 18.62 0.96 17.46
C SER A 220 18.64 2.32 18.16
#